data_6efa5d4f771d95581b88d387d8d75115
#
_entry.id   6efa5d4f771d95581b88d387d8d75115
#
_cell.length_a   1.000
_cell.length_b   1.000
_cell.length_c   1.000
_cell.angle_alpha   90.00
_cell.angle_beta   90.00
_cell.angle_gamma   90.00
#
_symmetry.space_group_name_H-M   'P 1'
#
loop_
_entity.id
_entity.type
_entity.pdbx_description
1 polymer ?
#
loop_
_entity_poly.entity_id
_entity_poly.type
_entity_poly.pdbx_seq_one_letter_code
_entity_poly.pdbx_strand_id
1 'polypeptide(L)'
;DVANIINNDERLKGRLKLVFIPNYSVSLAQLIIPAADISEQISLAGTEASGTSNMKFALNGALTLGTLDGANVEILDNVGEEHIFIFGNTVEQVNALRQKGYNPAEYYQQDEQLNRVIGALVAGKFSPEDPMRYTNLTQNLQYHDYYQSLADFRSYVDAQAKVDEKYKNRDKWIDSTIQNIINMGFFSSDRTIMEYADNIWKVKPLSTNK
;
A
#
# COMPACT_ATOMS: atom_id res chain seq x y z
N ASP A 1 5.45 -17.52 -9.68
CA ASP A 1 4.54 -18.67 -9.53
C ASP A 1 3.08 -18.23 -9.49
N VAL A 2 2.64 -17.39 -8.52
CA VAL A 2 1.24 -16.94 -8.40
C VAL A 2 0.72 -16.31 -9.69
N ALA A 3 1.51 -15.45 -10.34
CA ALA A 3 1.16 -14.85 -11.63
C ALA A 3 0.90 -15.91 -12.72
N ASN A 4 1.72 -16.95 -12.78
CA ASN A 4 1.54 -18.02 -13.76
C ASN A 4 0.22 -18.78 -13.55
N ILE A 5 -0.14 -19.03 -12.29
CA ILE A 5 -1.39 -19.73 -11.97
C ILE A 5 -2.60 -18.84 -12.30
N ILE A 6 -2.60 -17.59 -11.84
CA ILE A 6 -3.70 -16.65 -12.07
C ILE A 6 -3.89 -16.40 -13.57
N ASN A 7 -2.81 -16.13 -14.29
CA ASN A 7 -2.89 -15.73 -15.69
C ASN A 7 -3.31 -16.89 -16.63
N ASN A 8 -3.15 -18.14 -16.19
CA ASN A 8 -3.54 -19.33 -16.94
C ASN A 8 -4.82 -19.99 -16.42
N ASP A 9 -5.49 -19.41 -15.42
CA ASP A 9 -6.75 -19.96 -14.91
C ASP A 9 -7.92 -19.58 -15.84
N GLU A 10 -8.45 -20.55 -16.56
CA GLU A 10 -9.56 -20.37 -17.52
C GLU A 10 -10.83 -19.80 -16.87
N ARG A 11 -11.03 -20.01 -15.56
CA ARG A 11 -12.18 -19.48 -14.82
C ARG A 11 -12.15 -17.96 -14.75
N LEU A 12 -10.94 -17.38 -14.76
CA LEU A 12 -10.74 -15.94 -14.70
C LEU A 12 -10.91 -15.26 -16.07
N LYS A 13 -10.74 -15.99 -17.18
CA LYS A 13 -10.94 -15.52 -18.56
C LYS A 13 -10.29 -14.15 -18.84
N GLY A 14 -9.10 -13.92 -18.31
CA GLY A 14 -8.37 -12.66 -18.46
C GLY A 14 -8.92 -11.46 -17.68
N ARG A 15 -9.96 -11.64 -16.85
CA ARG A 15 -10.50 -10.56 -16.00
C ARG A 15 -9.57 -10.15 -14.86
N LEU A 16 -8.69 -11.05 -14.43
CA LEU A 16 -7.62 -10.78 -13.48
C LEU A 16 -6.30 -11.17 -14.14
N LYS A 17 -5.36 -10.25 -14.12
CA LYS A 17 -4.01 -10.45 -14.61
C LYS A 17 -3.00 -9.95 -13.58
N LEU A 18 -2.07 -10.80 -13.21
CA LEU A 18 -0.95 -10.46 -12.33
C LEU A 18 0.33 -10.39 -13.16
N VAL A 19 1.00 -9.25 -13.12
CA VAL A 19 2.25 -9.01 -13.85
C VAL A 19 3.36 -8.68 -12.86
N PHE A 20 4.41 -9.49 -12.86
CA PHE A 20 5.65 -9.15 -12.18
C PHE A 20 6.56 -8.44 -13.19
N ILE A 21 6.86 -7.18 -12.92
CA ILE A 21 7.69 -6.36 -13.81
C ILE A 21 9.15 -6.58 -13.44
N PRO A 22 9.94 -7.23 -14.32
CA PRO A 22 11.35 -7.44 -14.04
C PRO A 22 12.13 -6.14 -14.18
N ASN A 23 13.20 -6.03 -13.41
CA ASN A 23 14.16 -4.92 -13.50
C ASN A 23 13.50 -3.54 -13.44
N TYR A 24 12.62 -3.34 -12.45
CA TYR A 24 11.97 -2.05 -12.21
C TYR A 24 13.01 -0.92 -12.16
N SER A 25 12.76 0.16 -12.89
CA SER A 25 13.66 1.29 -13.05
C SER A 25 12.88 2.61 -13.14
N VAL A 26 13.57 3.73 -13.09
CA VAL A 26 12.95 5.06 -13.25
C VAL A 26 12.20 5.16 -14.59
N SER A 27 12.75 4.63 -15.67
CA SER A 27 12.10 4.66 -17.00
C SER A 27 10.80 3.86 -17.01
N LEU A 28 10.76 2.71 -16.33
CA LEU A 28 9.52 1.94 -16.16
C LEU A 28 8.53 2.64 -15.25
N ALA A 29 9.00 3.28 -14.16
CA ALA A 29 8.15 4.05 -13.27
C ALA A 29 7.41 5.17 -13.99
N GLN A 30 8.07 5.87 -14.93
CA GLN A 30 7.46 6.92 -15.73
C GLN A 30 6.29 6.44 -16.61
N LEU A 31 6.28 5.16 -16.97
CA LEU A 31 5.19 4.56 -17.72
C LEU A 31 4.08 3.98 -16.82
N ILE A 32 4.48 3.36 -15.70
CA ILE A 32 3.57 2.63 -14.82
C ILE A 32 2.76 3.59 -13.95
N ILE A 33 3.41 4.58 -13.35
CA ILE A 33 2.77 5.48 -12.39
C ILE A 33 1.58 6.22 -13.00
N PRO A 34 1.67 6.84 -14.19
CA PRO A 34 0.53 7.51 -14.81
C PRO A 34 -0.59 6.58 -15.28
N ALA A 35 -0.32 5.27 -15.35
CA ALA A 35 -1.29 4.27 -15.80
C ALA A 35 -2.05 3.59 -14.65
N ALA A 36 -1.73 3.93 -13.40
CA ALA A 36 -2.32 3.29 -12.24
C ALA A 36 -3.58 4.01 -11.76
N ASP A 37 -4.61 3.26 -11.41
CA ASP A 37 -5.82 3.76 -10.73
C ASP A 37 -5.65 3.74 -9.21
N ILE A 38 -4.94 2.75 -8.67
CA ILE A 38 -4.67 2.54 -7.24
C ILE A 38 -3.17 2.38 -6.99
N SER A 39 -2.72 2.94 -5.89
CA SER A 39 -1.39 2.77 -5.33
C SER A 39 -1.50 2.09 -3.97
N GLU A 40 -0.98 0.86 -3.85
CA GLU A 40 -0.96 0.13 -2.59
C GLU A 40 0.30 0.44 -1.79
N GLN A 41 0.12 0.99 -0.58
CA GLN A 41 1.17 1.45 0.33
C GLN A 41 0.98 0.74 1.67
N ILE A 42 1.49 -0.48 1.76
CA ILE A 42 1.11 -1.49 2.76
C ILE A 42 2.18 -1.74 3.83
N SER A 43 3.04 -0.78 4.13
CA SER A 43 3.99 -0.89 5.23
C SER A 43 3.28 -1.04 6.58
N LEU A 44 3.92 -1.73 7.52
CA LEU A 44 3.41 -1.75 8.90
C LEU A 44 3.56 -0.35 9.50
N ALA A 45 2.50 0.18 10.11
CA ALA A 45 2.54 1.53 10.68
C ALA A 45 3.73 1.73 11.64
N GLY A 46 4.51 2.78 11.39
CA GLY A 46 5.74 3.11 12.10
C GLY A 46 7.02 2.50 11.50
N THR A 47 6.98 1.90 10.33
CA THR A 47 8.16 1.30 9.69
C THR A 47 8.64 2.04 8.44
N GLU A 48 7.79 2.81 7.78
CA GLU A 48 8.15 3.64 6.63
C GLU A 48 8.33 5.09 7.07
N ALA A 49 9.51 5.65 6.90
CA ALA A 49 9.79 7.03 7.33
C ALA A 49 9.03 8.07 6.51
N SER A 50 8.85 7.87 5.24
CA SER A 50 8.14 8.77 4.33
C SER A 50 7.55 8.03 3.14
N GLY A 51 8.36 7.32 2.37
CA GLY A 51 8.02 6.85 1.04
C GLY A 51 8.16 7.97 0.00
N THR A 52 8.22 7.60 -1.24
CA THR A 52 8.23 8.53 -2.38
C THR A 52 7.27 8.11 -3.49
N SER A 53 6.97 6.83 -3.60
CA SER A 53 6.04 6.31 -4.60
C SER A 53 4.62 6.76 -4.34
N ASN A 54 4.17 6.80 -3.09
CA ASN A 54 2.86 7.29 -2.69
C ASN A 54 2.57 8.71 -3.24
N MET A 55 3.48 9.66 -3.05
CA MET A 55 3.35 11.02 -3.57
C MET A 55 3.32 11.05 -5.11
N LYS A 56 4.17 10.25 -5.76
CA LYS A 56 4.24 10.18 -7.23
C LYS A 56 2.96 9.62 -7.83
N PHE A 57 2.41 8.56 -7.25
CA PHE A 57 1.15 7.99 -7.67
C PHE A 57 -0.01 8.96 -7.47
N ALA A 58 -0.12 9.58 -6.30
CA ALA A 58 -1.17 10.56 -6.01
C ALA A 58 -1.11 11.78 -6.93
N LEU A 59 0.10 12.31 -7.21
CA LEU A 59 0.32 13.40 -8.16
C LEU A 59 -0.13 13.03 -9.59
N ASN A 60 -0.08 11.75 -9.94
CA ASN A 60 -0.53 11.22 -11.23
C ASN A 60 -1.98 10.70 -11.20
N GLY A 61 -2.71 10.93 -10.12
CA GLY A 61 -4.14 10.66 -10.03
C GLY A 61 -4.52 9.27 -9.53
N ALA A 62 -3.56 8.42 -9.17
CA ALA A 62 -3.86 7.16 -8.51
C ALA A 62 -4.26 7.41 -7.05
N LEU A 63 -5.35 6.79 -6.61
CA LEU A 63 -5.76 6.89 -5.21
C LEU A 63 -4.92 5.96 -4.34
N THR A 64 -4.57 6.40 -3.14
CA THR A 64 -3.80 5.58 -2.20
C THR A 64 -4.71 4.64 -1.42
N LEU A 65 -4.37 3.34 -1.44
CA LEU A 65 -4.84 2.36 -0.47
C LEU A 65 -3.66 2.03 0.45
N GLY A 66 -3.68 2.48 1.69
CA GLY A 66 -2.50 2.39 2.53
C GLY A 66 -2.78 2.40 4.02
N THR A 67 -1.75 2.10 4.77
CA THR A 67 -1.70 2.24 6.22
C THR A 67 -1.40 3.68 6.62
N LEU A 68 -1.68 4.04 7.87
CA LEU A 68 -1.26 5.33 8.46
C LEU A 68 0.24 5.27 8.78
N ASP A 69 1.06 5.34 7.72
CA ASP A 69 2.52 5.25 7.80
C ASP A 69 3.17 6.15 6.74
N GLY A 70 4.37 6.65 7.03
CA GLY A 70 5.10 7.54 6.15
C GLY A 70 4.24 8.72 5.67
N ALA A 71 4.44 9.14 4.44
CA ALA A 71 3.71 10.28 3.85
C ALA A 71 2.22 9.99 3.57
N ASN A 72 1.72 8.78 3.80
CA ASN A 72 0.27 8.54 3.71
C ASN A 72 -0.52 9.36 4.74
N VAL A 73 0.11 9.66 5.89
CA VAL A 73 -0.46 10.52 6.93
C VAL A 73 -0.71 11.92 6.37
N GLU A 74 0.33 12.53 5.80
CA GLU A 74 0.20 13.87 5.21
C GLU A 74 -0.67 13.88 3.95
N ILE A 75 -0.70 12.80 3.18
CA ILE A 75 -1.64 12.68 2.05
C ILE A 75 -3.08 12.73 2.59
N LEU A 76 -3.40 11.94 3.61
CA LEU A 76 -4.72 11.96 4.25
C LEU A 76 -5.09 13.36 4.74
N ASP A 77 -4.18 14.04 5.43
CA ASP A 77 -4.40 15.38 5.97
C ASP A 77 -4.70 16.42 4.87
N ASN A 78 -4.08 16.26 3.71
CA ASN A 78 -4.22 17.21 2.60
C ASN A 78 -5.40 16.91 1.68
N VAL A 79 -5.74 15.63 1.47
CA VAL A 79 -6.84 15.26 0.54
C VAL A 79 -8.17 14.99 1.26
N GLY A 80 -8.13 14.61 2.53
CA GLY A 80 -9.30 14.22 3.33
C GLY A 80 -9.68 12.74 3.17
N GLU A 81 -10.40 12.22 4.18
CA GLU A 81 -10.77 10.80 4.27
C GLU A 81 -11.59 10.27 3.08
N GLU A 82 -12.31 11.16 2.38
CA GLU A 82 -13.11 10.78 1.22
C GLU A 82 -12.25 10.42 -0.01
N HIS A 83 -10.98 10.82 -0.04
CA HIS A 83 -10.13 10.75 -1.23
C HIS A 83 -8.93 9.83 -1.10
N ILE A 84 -8.89 9.05 -0.01
CA ILE A 84 -7.86 8.04 0.31
C ILE A 84 -8.52 6.84 0.98
N PHE A 85 -7.91 5.66 0.88
CA PHE A 85 -8.40 4.45 1.55
C PHE A 85 -7.38 4.02 2.60
N ILE A 86 -7.71 4.23 3.86
CA ILE A 86 -6.85 3.85 4.99
C ILE A 86 -7.32 2.52 5.57
N PHE A 87 -6.36 1.67 5.91
CA PHE A 87 -6.57 0.40 6.61
C PHE A 87 -5.46 0.12 7.61
N GLY A 88 -5.63 -0.96 8.37
CA GLY A 88 -4.61 -1.48 9.28
C GLY A 88 -4.56 -0.77 10.64
N ASN A 89 -3.68 -1.28 11.48
CA ASN A 89 -3.46 -0.77 12.82
C ASN A 89 -2.65 0.52 12.80
N THR A 90 -2.90 1.42 13.75
CA THR A 90 -2.04 2.58 13.99
C THR A 90 -0.74 2.17 14.70
N VAL A 91 0.24 3.08 14.77
CA VAL A 91 1.51 2.85 15.48
C VAL A 91 1.28 2.42 16.93
N GLU A 92 0.32 3.07 17.60
CA GLU A 92 -0.02 2.77 18.99
C GLU A 92 -0.61 1.36 19.13
N GLN A 93 -1.49 0.97 18.21
CA GLN A 93 -2.09 -0.37 18.18
C GLN A 93 -1.06 -1.45 17.86
N VAL A 94 -0.16 -1.21 16.90
CA VAL A 94 0.96 -2.10 16.60
C VAL A 94 1.83 -2.34 17.83
N ASN A 95 2.19 -1.27 18.55
CA ASN A 95 2.99 -1.36 19.76
C ASN A 95 2.24 -2.07 20.90
N ALA A 96 0.95 -1.80 21.07
CA ALA A 96 0.12 -2.46 22.06
C ALA A 96 0.01 -3.97 21.81
N LEU A 97 -0.16 -4.38 20.54
CA LEU A 97 -0.17 -5.80 20.16
C LEU A 97 1.17 -6.49 20.49
N ARG A 98 2.29 -5.83 20.20
CA ARG A 98 3.62 -6.35 20.53
C ARG A 98 3.82 -6.52 22.04
N GLN A 99 3.41 -5.52 22.82
CA GLN A 99 3.52 -5.55 24.28
C GLN A 99 2.63 -6.63 24.92
N LYS A 100 1.45 -6.85 24.36
CA LYS A 100 0.52 -7.90 24.82
C LYS A 100 1.00 -9.31 24.46
N GLY A 101 1.91 -9.45 23.51
CA GLY A 101 2.32 -10.73 22.94
C GLY A 101 1.47 -11.08 21.72
N TYR A 102 1.80 -10.48 20.58
CA TYR A 102 1.13 -10.75 19.32
C TYR A 102 1.17 -12.22 18.94
N ASN A 103 0.02 -12.80 18.66
CA ASN A 103 -0.12 -14.20 18.25
C ASN A 103 -0.81 -14.27 16.86
N PRO A 104 -0.09 -14.54 15.77
CA PRO A 104 -0.67 -14.62 14.43
C PRO A 104 -1.79 -15.64 14.30
N ALA A 105 -1.75 -16.73 15.07
CA ALA A 105 -2.74 -17.81 14.99
C ALA A 105 -4.15 -17.34 15.36
N GLU A 106 -4.28 -16.37 16.26
CA GLU A 106 -5.57 -15.80 16.64
C GLU A 106 -6.30 -15.16 15.46
N TYR A 107 -5.56 -14.59 14.52
CA TYR A 107 -6.11 -13.91 13.34
C TYR A 107 -6.51 -14.90 12.25
N TYR A 108 -5.61 -15.77 11.80
CA TYR A 108 -5.96 -16.65 10.68
C TYR A 108 -6.91 -17.78 11.07
N GLN A 109 -6.99 -18.16 12.35
CA GLN A 109 -7.97 -19.16 12.80
C GLN A 109 -9.39 -18.60 12.92
N GLN A 110 -9.53 -17.31 13.21
CA GLN A 110 -10.83 -16.66 13.34
C GLN A 110 -11.37 -16.10 12.02
N ASP A 111 -10.53 -15.93 11.00
CA ASP A 111 -10.92 -15.42 9.70
C ASP A 111 -10.88 -16.56 8.66
N GLU A 112 -12.06 -16.98 8.19
CA GLU A 112 -12.19 -18.08 7.22
C GLU A 112 -11.44 -17.80 5.91
N GLN A 113 -11.49 -16.57 5.41
CA GLN A 113 -10.85 -16.18 4.16
C GLN A 113 -9.32 -16.22 4.30
N LEU A 114 -8.80 -15.66 5.39
CA LEU A 114 -7.35 -15.68 5.69
C LEU A 114 -6.87 -17.12 5.93
N ASN A 115 -7.65 -17.93 6.65
CA ASN A 115 -7.34 -19.34 6.87
C ASN A 115 -7.22 -20.11 5.54
N ARG A 116 -8.14 -19.86 4.60
CA ARG A 116 -8.09 -20.47 3.26
C ARG A 116 -6.87 -20.03 2.47
N VAL A 117 -6.45 -18.76 2.57
CA VAL A 117 -5.23 -18.26 1.92
C VAL A 117 -3.98 -18.92 2.48
N ILE A 118 -3.84 -18.94 3.80
CA ILE A 118 -2.70 -19.62 4.48
C ILE A 118 -2.71 -21.11 4.14
N GLY A 119 -3.86 -21.78 4.22
CA GLY A 119 -4.00 -23.18 3.85
C GLY A 119 -3.63 -23.49 2.40
N ALA A 120 -3.93 -22.58 1.47
CA ALA A 120 -3.54 -22.71 0.07
C ALA A 120 -2.02 -22.62 -0.14
N LEU A 121 -1.35 -21.71 0.61
CA LEU A 121 0.11 -21.60 0.61
C LEU A 121 0.77 -22.84 1.21
N VAL A 122 0.29 -23.31 2.37
CA VAL A 122 0.79 -24.52 3.04
C VAL A 122 0.64 -25.75 2.17
N ALA A 123 -0.49 -25.87 1.46
CA ALA A 123 -0.76 -26.98 0.54
C ALA A 123 0.01 -26.89 -0.80
N GLY A 124 0.89 -25.92 -0.99
CA GLY A 124 1.68 -25.76 -2.21
C GLY A 124 0.85 -25.44 -3.46
N LYS A 125 -0.38 -24.92 -3.30
CA LYS A 125 -1.27 -24.66 -4.46
C LYS A 125 -0.68 -23.66 -5.46
N PHE A 126 0.22 -22.77 -5.01
CA PHE A 126 0.87 -21.78 -5.86
C PHE A 126 2.24 -22.22 -6.40
N SER A 127 2.66 -23.43 -6.07
CA SER A 127 3.91 -24.05 -6.56
C SER A 127 3.73 -25.58 -6.66
N PRO A 128 2.88 -26.07 -7.57
CA PRO A 128 2.53 -27.50 -7.65
C PRO A 128 3.74 -28.42 -7.89
N GLU A 129 4.75 -27.91 -8.62
CA GLU A 129 5.98 -28.64 -8.93
C GLU A 129 6.96 -28.71 -7.75
N ASP A 130 6.80 -27.82 -6.77
CA ASP A 130 7.59 -27.77 -5.54
C ASP A 130 6.71 -27.29 -4.38
N PRO A 131 5.90 -28.17 -3.79
CA PRO A 131 4.96 -27.80 -2.74
C PRO A 131 5.60 -27.20 -1.48
N MET A 132 6.90 -27.46 -1.26
CA MET A 132 7.64 -26.95 -0.09
C MET A 132 8.25 -25.56 -0.32
N ARG A 133 8.15 -25.00 -1.49
CA ARG A 133 8.78 -23.72 -1.88
C ARG A 133 8.48 -22.58 -0.91
N TYR A 134 7.26 -22.50 -0.41
CA TYR A 134 6.80 -21.41 0.48
C TYR A 134 6.80 -21.79 1.96
N THR A 135 7.43 -22.91 2.36
CA THR A 135 7.44 -23.38 3.76
C THR A 135 7.97 -22.30 4.70
N ASN A 136 9.10 -21.67 4.38
CA ASN A 136 9.67 -20.61 5.24
C ASN A 136 8.74 -19.39 5.35
N LEU A 137 8.08 -19.00 4.26
CA LEU A 137 7.12 -17.91 4.27
C LEU A 137 5.90 -18.25 5.13
N THR A 138 5.33 -19.44 4.96
CA THR A 138 4.15 -19.87 5.70
C THR A 138 4.44 -20.05 7.19
N GLN A 139 5.59 -20.61 7.54
CA GLN A 139 6.03 -20.71 8.93
C GLN A 139 6.23 -19.32 9.55
N ASN A 140 6.86 -18.39 8.81
CA ASN A 140 7.01 -17.03 9.29
C ASN A 140 5.65 -16.37 9.56
N LEU A 141 4.71 -16.45 8.61
CA LEU A 141 3.37 -15.89 8.78
C LEU A 141 2.60 -16.54 9.95
N GLN A 142 2.69 -17.85 10.10
CA GLN A 142 1.92 -18.57 11.12
C GLN A 142 2.43 -18.39 12.54
N TYR A 143 3.75 -18.21 12.72
CA TYR A 143 4.39 -18.24 14.03
C TYR A 143 5.05 -16.93 14.47
N HIS A 144 5.34 -16.03 13.52
CA HIS A 144 6.09 -14.81 13.82
C HIS A 144 5.36 -13.56 13.33
N ASP A 145 5.00 -13.53 12.05
CA ASP A 145 4.35 -12.41 11.36
C ASP A 145 4.84 -11.04 11.85
N TYR A 146 6.16 -10.82 11.73
CA TYR A 146 6.86 -9.63 12.25
C TYR A 146 6.15 -8.33 11.85
N TYR A 147 5.60 -8.28 10.64
CA TYR A 147 4.90 -7.12 10.10
C TYR A 147 3.42 -7.08 10.46
N GLN A 148 2.93 -7.98 11.31
CA GLN A 148 1.52 -8.05 11.72
C GLN A 148 0.54 -8.02 10.55
N SER A 149 0.94 -8.57 9.41
CA SER A 149 0.14 -8.58 8.18
C SER A 149 -1.18 -9.30 8.35
N LEU A 150 -1.21 -10.34 9.20
CA LEU A 150 -2.44 -11.08 9.47
C LEU A 150 -3.41 -10.28 10.33
N ALA A 151 -2.91 -9.40 11.21
CA ALA A 151 -3.75 -8.51 12.01
C ALA A 151 -4.45 -7.45 11.13
N ASP A 152 -3.78 -6.98 10.08
CA ASP A 152 -4.31 -5.96 9.19
C ASP A 152 -5.18 -6.53 8.04
N PHE A 153 -5.17 -7.86 7.85
CA PHE A 153 -5.81 -8.52 6.70
C PHE A 153 -7.29 -8.17 6.53
N ARG A 154 -8.10 -8.24 7.60
CA ARG A 154 -9.54 -7.95 7.51
C ARG A 154 -9.79 -6.50 7.13
N SER A 155 -9.09 -5.59 7.77
CA SER A 155 -9.16 -4.15 7.48
C SER A 155 -8.76 -3.85 6.02
N TYR A 156 -7.74 -4.53 5.50
CA TYR A 156 -7.34 -4.43 4.09
C TYR A 156 -8.44 -4.92 3.14
N VAL A 157 -9.05 -6.07 3.41
CA VAL A 157 -10.15 -6.60 2.58
C VAL A 157 -11.35 -5.66 2.57
N ASP A 158 -11.68 -5.08 3.73
CA ASP A 158 -12.78 -4.12 3.84
C ASP A 158 -12.47 -2.81 3.10
N ALA A 159 -11.23 -2.37 3.11
CA ALA A 159 -10.78 -1.21 2.34
C ALA A 159 -10.82 -1.47 0.83
N GLN A 160 -10.41 -2.65 0.37
CA GLN A 160 -10.54 -3.08 -1.03
C GLN A 160 -12.01 -3.07 -1.50
N ALA A 161 -12.94 -3.49 -0.65
CA ALA A 161 -14.36 -3.43 -0.98
C ALA A 161 -14.85 -1.98 -1.16
N LYS A 162 -14.35 -1.03 -0.36
CA LYS A 162 -14.64 0.41 -0.54
C LYS A 162 -14.03 0.96 -1.84
N VAL A 163 -12.83 0.51 -2.22
CA VAL A 163 -12.22 0.85 -3.51
C VAL A 163 -13.13 0.40 -4.65
N ASP A 164 -13.56 -0.87 -4.63
CA ASP A 164 -14.45 -1.43 -5.66
C ASP A 164 -15.77 -0.69 -5.77
N GLU A 165 -16.37 -0.32 -4.64
CA GLU A 165 -17.61 0.45 -4.61
C GLU A 165 -17.42 1.85 -5.21
N LYS A 166 -16.36 2.54 -4.80
CA LYS A 166 -16.07 3.89 -5.30
C LYS A 166 -15.72 3.89 -6.79
N TYR A 167 -14.95 2.89 -7.25
CA TYR A 167 -14.53 2.76 -8.64
C TYR A 167 -15.71 2.61 -9.60
N LYS A 168 -16.80 1.96 -9.16
CA LYS A 168 -18.05 1.85 -9.93
C LYS A 168 -18.75 3.20 -10.13
N ASN A 169 -18.49 4.19 -9.29
CA ASN A 169 -19.00 5.54 -9.43
C ASN A 169 -17.92 6.46 -10.03
N ARG A 170 -17.96 6.56 -11.36
CA ARG A 170 -16.93 7.27 -12.11
C ARG A 170 -16.76 8.73 -11.71
N ASP A 171 -17.85 9.42 -11.42
CA ASP A 171 -17.78 10.84 -11.05
C ASP A 171 -17.07 11.02 -9.70
N LYS A 172 -17.43 10.20 -8.70
CA LYS A 172 -16.76 10.21 -7.41
C LYS A 172 -15.29 9.79 -7.50
N TRP A 173 -14.97 8.87 -8.43
CA TRP A 173 -13.60 8.46 -8.68
C TRP A 173 -12.76 9.60 -9.25
N ILE A 174 -13.27 10.25 -10.30
CA ILE A 174 -12.60 11.38 -10.95
C ILE A 174 -12.44 12.55 -9.98
N ASP A 175 -13.47 12.86 -9.19
CA ASP A 175 -13.38 13.89 -8.17
C ASP A 175 -12.22 13.60 -7.20
N SER A 176 -12.14 12.38 -6.67
CA SER A 176 -11.03 12.00 -5.80
C SER A 176 -9.67 12.06 -6.49
N THR A 177 -9.59 11.67 -7.76
CA THR A 177 -8.37 11.81 -8.57
C THR A 177 -7.93 13.28 -8.66
N ILE A 178 -8.86 14.18 -8.94
CA ILE A 178 -8.58 15.63 -9.02
C ILE A 178 -8.13 16.15 -7.66
N GLN A 179 -8.80 15.78 -6.56
CA GLN A 179 -8.43 16.20 -5.21
C GLN A 179 -7.01 15.75 -4.84
N ASN A 180 -6.65 14.52 -5.21
CA ASN A 180 -5.27 14.05 -5.00
C ASN A 180 -4.27 14.90 -5.80
N ILE A 181 -4.48 15.09 -7.09
CA ILE A 181 -3.54 15.85 -7.95
C ILE A 181 -3.31 17.26 -7.42
N ILE A 182 -4.38 18.01 -7.13
CA ILE A 182 -4.25 19.43 -6.73
C ILE A 182 -3.61 19.61 -5.35
N ASN A 183 -3.82 18.65 -4.44
CA ASN A 183 -3.28 18.74 -3.08
C ASN A 183 -1.84 18.21 -2.97
N MET A 184 -1.31 17.52 -3.99
CA MET A 184 0.07 17.03 -3.98
C MET A 184 1.12 18.14 -4.11
N GLY A 185 0.73 19.38 -4.37
CA GLY A 185 1.61 20.55 -4.26
C GLY A 185 2.25 20.70 -2.88
N PHE A 186 1.62 20.18 -1.82
CA PHE A 186 2.19 20.10 -0.48
C PHE A 186 3.56 19.41 -0.45
N PHE A 187 3.78 18.40 -1.28
CA PHE A 187 5.04 17.64 -1.36
C PHE A 187 6.07 18.26 -2.32
N SER A 188 5.92 19.53 -2.67
CA SER A 188 6.92 20.26 -3.46
C SER A 188 8.26 20.32 -2.71
N SER A 189 9.34 19.97 -3.42
CA SER A 189 10.71 20.13 -2.88
C SER A 189 11.04 21.58 -2.57
N ASP A 190 10.52 22.52 -3.36
CA ASP A 190 10.75 23.96 -3.13
C ASP A 190 10.15 24.40 -1.78
N ARG A 191 8.92 23.95 -1.47
CA ARG A 191 8.31 24.20 -0.15
C ARG A 191 9.16 23.62 0.97
N THR A 192 9.58 22.37 0.84
CA THR A 192 10.38 21.69 1.87
C THR A 192 11.70 22.40 2.12
N ILE A 193 12.42 22.79 1.06
CA ILE A 193 13.69 23.52 1.19
C ILE A 193 13.48 24.91 1.79
N MET A 194 12.41 25.62 1.41
CA MET A 194 12.10 26.92 2.01
C MET A 194 11.77 26.79 3.50
N GLU A 195 11.02 25.78 3.89
CA GLU A 195 10.75 25.52 5.32
C GLU A 195 12.04 25.19 6.10
N TYR A 196 12.96 24.42 5.52
CA TYR A 196 14.27 24.20 6.14
C TYR A 196 15.07 25.51 6.25
N ALA A 197 15.09 26.33 5.20
CA ALA A 197 15.78 27.60 5.21
C ALA A 197 15.24 28.52 6.32
N ASP A 198 13.91 28.63 6.42
CA ASP A 198 13.26 29.55 7.36
C ASP A 198 13.23 29.00 8.80
N ASN A 199 12.94 27.71 8.99
CA ASN A 199 12.67 27.17 10.32
C ASN A 199 13.91 26.56 10.98
N ILE A 200 14.83 25.98 10.19
CA ILE A 200 15.98 25.22 10.70
C ILE A 200 17.28 25.99 10.49
N TRP A 201 17.60 26.32 9.25
CA TRP A 201 18.90 26.93 8.90
C TRP A 201 18.94 28.42 9.14
N LYS A 202 17.80 29.12 9.19
CA LYS A 202 17.69 30.58 9.36
C LYS A 202 18.48 31.36 8.31
N VAL A 203 18.47 30.88 7.06
CA VAL A 203 19.15 31.47 5.91
C VAL A 203 18.16 32.03 4.91
N LYS A 204 18.56 33.04 4.16
CA LYS A 204 17.76 33.58 3.05
C LYS A 204 18.30 33.08 1.71
N PRO A 205 17.42 32.81 0.74
CA PRO A 205 17.85 32.48 -0.63
C PRO A 205 18.72 33.61 -1.20
N LEU A 206 19.72 33.23 -1.97
CA LEU A 206 20.51 34.22 -2.73
C LEU A 206 19.62 34.84 -3.81
N SER A 207 19.55 36.16 -3.89
CA SER A 207 18.89 36.83 -5.02
C SER A 207 19.71 36.58 -6.28
N THR A 208 19.22 35.74 -7.16
CA THR A 208 19.74 35.67 -8.52
C THR A 208 19.23 36.88 -9.28
N ASN A 209 20.00 37.97 -9.31
CA ASN A 209 19.75 39.00 -10.30
C ASN A 209 19.89 38.37 -11.68
N LYS A 210 18.77 38.10 -12.34
CA LYS A 210 18.72 37.86 -13.78
C LYS A 210 18.61 39.18 -14.50
#